data_8f568843cc8726eaf5507b7030c20fdc
#
_entry.id   8f568843cc8726eaf5507b7030c20fdc
#
_cell.length_a   1.000
_cell.length_b   1.000
_cell.length_c   1.000
_cell.angle_alpha   90.00
_cell.angle_beta   90.00
_cell.angle_gamma   90.00
#
_symmetry.space_group_name_H-M   'P 1'
#
loop_
_entity.id
_entity.type
_entity.pdbx_description
1 polymer ?
#
loop_
_entity_poly.entity_id
_entity_poly.type
_entity_poly.pdbx_seq_one_letter_code
_entity_poly.pdbx_strand_id
1 'polypeptide(L)'
;PVSFVFAILSTLIIYVSARISTNKYSNFISTNKIILIGIAISALLASVNGLLLILAGQSVNQILFWLNGGLAGRGWNEFTMTSIPVFIGILSAFFFSKELNILNLGDELAISLGLNLKKIQIVSILLSALLAACAVSIAGIISFVGLIIPNIAKLMIGNDYRYSLPASVFLGIIFLSISDVIARVIIAPAELPVGIITSFLGAPVFIWLIMKNKTI
;
A
#
# COMPACT_ATOMS: atom_id res chain seq x y z
N PRO A 1 16.69 6.11 2.79
CA PRO A 1 17.29 4.75 2.83
C PRO A 1 16.86 3.96 4.07
N VAL A 2 16.80 4.59 5.26
CA VAL A 2 16.42 3.90 6.50
C VAL A 2 14.99 3.34 6.43
N SER A 3 14.02 4.13 6.00
CA SER A 3 12.61 3.73 5.84
C SER A 3 12.44 2.51 4.93
N PHE A 4 13.25 2.45 3.87
CA PHE A 4 13.23 1.34 2.92
C PHE A 4 13.69 0.01 3.57
N VAL A 5 14.76 0.06 4.37
CA VAL A 5 15.26 -1.12 5.10
C VAL A 5 14.22 -1.62 6.10
N PHE A 6 13.62 -0.71 6.88
CA PHE A 6 12.58 -1.08 7.85
C PHE A 6 11.31 -1.61 7.19
N ALA A 7 10.93 -1.10 6.02
CA ALA A 7 9.78 -1.63 5.28
C ALA A 7 10.02 -3.07 4.79
N ILE A 8 11.22 -3.37 4.29
CA ILE A 8 11.59 -4.73 3.91
C ILE A 8 11.63 -5.65 5.13
N LEU A 9 12.24 -5.19 6.24
CA LEU A 9 12.32 -5.98 7.47
C LEU A 9 10.91 -6.30 8.02
N SER A 10 10.01 -5.31 8.10
CA SER A 10 8.63 -5.54 8.58
C SER A 10 7.88 -6.53 7.70
N THR A 11 8.00 -6.41 6.37
CA THR A 11 7.40 -7.36 5.44
C THR A 11 7.95 -8.77 5.61
N LEU A 12 9.25 -8.89 5.82
CA LEU A 12 9.92 -10.17 6.04
C LEU A 12 9.47 -10.81 7.36
N ILE A 13 9.32 -10.01 8.42
CA ILE A 13 8.78 -10.46 9.71
C ILE A 13 7.34 -10.96 9.55
N ILE A 14 6.47 -10.22 8.85
CA ILE A 14 5.08 -10.62 8.58
C ILE A 14 5.06 -11.94 7.81
N TYR A 15 5.85 -12.05 6.74
CA TYR A 15 5.90 -13.25 5.92
C TYR A 15 6.40 -14.47 6.70
N VAL A 16 7.50 -14.33 7.46
CA VAL A 16 8.08 -15.42 8.26
C VAL A 16 7.11 -15.86 9.35
N SER A 17 6.49 -14.90 10.06
CA SER A 17 5.48 -15.18 11.10
C SER A 17 4.26 -15.91 10.54
N ALA A 18 3.78 -15.49 9.36
CA ALA A 18 2.68 -16.14 8.67
C ALA A 18 3.04 -17.59 8.24
N ARG A 19 4.27 -17.79 7.82
CA ARG A 19 4.77 -19.12 7.41
C ARG A 19 4.94 -20.07 8.59
N ILE A 20 5.44 -19.60 9.73
CA ILE A 20 5.58 -20.41 10.95
C ILE A 20 4.22 -20.85 11.48
N SER A 21 3.21 -19.99 11.38
CA SER A 21 1.83 -20.27 11.79
C SER A 21 1.07 -21.20 10.86
N THR A 22 1.69 -21.61 9.73
CA THR A 22 1.03 -22.48 8.73
C THR A 22 1.26 -23.93 9.08
N ASN A 23 0.19 -24.75 9.12
CA ASN A 23 0.23 -26.17 9.43
C ASN A 23 1.14 -26.91 8.44
N LYS A 24 1.90 -27.90 8.93
CA LYS A 24 2.86 -28.71 8.15
C LYS A 24 2.26 -29.36 6.89
N TYR A 25 0.91 -29.44 6.83
CA TYR A 25 0.16 -30.06 5.74
C TYR A 25 -0.38 -29.08 4.69
N SER A 26 -0.39 -27.77 4.94
CA SER A 26 -0.80 -26.77 3.95
C SER A 26 0.44 -26.04 3.43
N ASN A 27 0.75 -26.25 2.16
CA ASN A 27 1.89 -25.60 1.49
C ASN A 27 1.68 -24.10 1.25
N PHE A 28 0.52 -23.54 1.64
CA PHE A 28 0.13 -22.16 1.31
C PHE A 28 -0.23 -21.39 2.57
N ILE A 29 0.18 -20.10 2.56
CA ILE A 29 -0.17 -19.16 3.63
C ILE A 29 -1.56 -18.59 3.29
N SER A 30 -2.55 -18.80 4.17
CA SER A 30 -3.86 -18.21 3.96
C SER A 30 -3.79 -16.69 4.07
N THR A 31 -4.44 -15.97 3.16
CA THR A 31 -4.49 -14.50 3.12
C THR A 31 -4.96 -13.92 4.46
N ASN A 32 -5.95 -14.55 5.11
CA ASN A 32 -6.45 -14.13 6.41
C ASN A 32 -5.38 -14.12 7.51
N LYS A 33 -4.46 -15.09 7.51
CA LYS A 33 -3.35 -15.13 8.48
C LYS A 33 -2.37 -13.97 8.27
N ILE A 34 -2.05 -13.66 7.02
CA ILE A 34 -1.17 -12.52 6.70
C ILE A 34 -1.80 -11.22 7.20
N ILE A 35 -3.10 -11.04 6.97
CA ILE A 35 -3.84 -9.85 7.41
C ILE A 35 -3.83 -9.73 8.94
N LEU A 36 -4.17 -10.80 9.66
CA LEU A 36 -4.21 -10.79 11.13
C LEU A 36 -2.84 -10.51 11.76
N ILE A 37 -1.79 -11.13 11.24
CA ILE A 37 -0.41 -10.90 11.69
C ILE A 37 0.02 -9.46 11.37
N GLY A 38 -0.34 -8.96 10.18
CA GLY A 38 -0.09 -7.57 9.79
C GLY A 38 -0.74 -6.58 10.75
N ILE A 39 -2.00 -6.80 11.13
CA ILE A 39 -2.73 -5.96 12.11
C ILE A 39 -2.03 -6.00 13.48
N ALA A 40 -1.65 -7.18 13.96
CA ALA A 40 -0.99 -7.33 15.25
C ALA A 40 0.38 -6.60 15.30
N ILE A 41 1.19 -6.76 14.24
CA ILE A 41 2.49 -6.08 14.12
C ILE A 41 2.29 -4.56 13.99
N SER A 42 1.31 -4.11 13.21
CA SER A 42 0.98 -2.68 13.10
C SER A 42 0.57 -2.07 14.43
N ALA A 43 -0.23 -2.78 15.24
CA ALA A 43 -0.63 -2.33 16.57
C ALA A 43 0.57 -2.22 17.52
N LEU A 44 1.49 -3.19 17.47
CA LEU A 44 2.73 -3.17 18.26
C LEU A 44 3.60 -1.97 17.87
N LEU A 45 3.83 -1.76 16.57
CA LEU A 45 4.62 -0.63 16.07
C LEU A 45 3.95 0.72 16.37
N ALA A 46 2.62 0.79 16.32
CA ALA A 46 1.87 1.99 16.70
C ALA A 46 2.06 2.31 18.20
N SER A 47 2.10 1.30 19.06
CA SER A 47 2.37 1.49 20.49
C SER A 47 3.79 2.01 20.76
N VAL A 48 4.79 1.48 20.04
CA VAL A 48 6.17 1.99 20.09
C VAL A 48 6.23 3.43 19.60
N ASN A 49 5.58 3.75 18.48
CA ASN A 49 5.48 5.12 17.97
C ASN A 49 4.82 6.07 18.98
N GLY A 50 3.74 5.64 19.64
CA GLY A 50 3.09 6.42 20.68
C GLY A 50 4.04 6.76 21.86
N LEU A 51 4.83 5.77 22.31
CA LEU A 51 5.83 5.97 23.34
C LEU A 51 6.93 6.95 22.90
N LEU A 52 7.43 6.79 21.68
CA LEU A 52 8.45 7.70 21.11
C LEU A 52 7.92 9.14 20.97
N LEU A 53 6.64 9.32 20.60
CA LEU A 53 6.01 10.64 20.52
C LEU A 53 5.96 11.33 21.89
N ILE A 54 5.68 10.60 22.97
CA ILE A 54 5.69 11.16 24.33
C ILE A 54 7.09 11.65 24.69
N LEU A 55 8.14 10.93 24.27
CA LEU A 55 9.53 11.28 24.53
C LEU A 55 10.09 12.38 23.61
N ALA A 56 9.43 12.64 22.48
CA ALA A 56 9.93 13.57 21.45
C ALA A 56 9.83 15.06 21.82
N GLY A 57 9.06 15.43 22.86
CA GLY A 57 8.95 16.81 23.34
C GLY A 57 8.54 17.80 22.24
N GLN A 58 9.37 18.79 21.94
CA GLN A 58 9.07 19.87 20.96
C GLN A 58 9.03 19.39 19.50
N SER A 59 9.58 18.23 19.17
CA SER A 59 9.63 17.71 17.79
C SER A 59 8.36 16.97 17.37
N VAL A 60 7.36 16.86 18.23
CA VAL A 60 6.11 16.09 17.99
C VAL A 60 5.40 16.57 16.72
N ASN A 61 5.30 17.89 16.48
CA ASN A 61 4.60 18.41 15.33
C ASN A 61 5.22 17.98 13.99
N GLN A 62 6.55 17.96 13.90
CA GLN A 62 7.26 17.50 12.70
C GLN A 62 7.04 16.01 12.45
N ILE A 63 7.07 15.20 13.52
CA ILE A 63 6.84 13.77 13.44
C ILE A 63 5.39 13.48 13.03
N LEU A 64 4.41 14.18 13.61
CA LEU A 64 3.01 14.04 13.25
C LEU A 64 2.75 14.45 11.79
N PHE A 65 3.39 15.52 11.31
CA PHE A 65 3.29 15.93 9.91
C PHE A 65 3.79 14.82 8.98
N TRP A 66 4.94 14.21 9.31
CA TRP A 66 5.51 13.12 8.53
C TRP A 66 4.65 11.84 8.60
N LEU A 67 4.11 11.49 9.77
CA LEU A 67 3.22 10.33 9.96
C LEU A 67 1.89 10.47 9.22
N ASN A 68 1.40 11.70 9.03
CA ASN A 68 0.18 11.94 8.25
C ASN A 68 0.42 12.05 6.74
N GLY A 69 1.67 11.94 6.30
CA GLY A 69 2.06 11.96 4.90
C GLY A 69 1.92 13.33 4.23
N GLY A 70 2.91 13.71 3.46
CA GLY A 70 2.93 14.98 2.74
C GLY A 70 3.92 14.97 1.58
N LEU A 71 3.60 15.75 0.55
CA LEU A 71 4.45 15.96 -0.62
C LEU A 71 5.20 17.31 -0.55
N ALA A 72 4.88 18.14 0.43
CA ALA A 72 5.52 19.42 0.64
C ALA A 72 7.03 19.29 0.91
N GLY A 73 7.82 20.17 0.32
CA GLY A 73 9.29 20.17 0.48
C GLY A 73 10.02 19.01 -0.19
N ARG A 74 9.36 18.20 -1.02
CA ARG A 74 10.00 17.13 -1.82
C ARG A 74 10.55 17.70 -3.12
N GLY A 75 11.75 17.25 -3.50
CA GLY A 75 12.47 17.76 -4.65
C GLY A 75 13.01 16.68 -5.59
N TRP A 76 13.88 17.10 -6.48
CA TRP A 76 14.47 16.22 -7.49
C TRP A 76 15.34 15.10 -6.90
N ASN A 77 15.93 15.29 -5.73
CA ASN A 77 16.76 14.29 -5.09
C ASN A 77 15.95 13.05 -4.66
N GLU A 78 14.78 13.27 -4.03
CA GLU A 78 13.86 12.21 -3.64
C GLU A 78 13.30 11.49 -4.87
N PHE A 79 12.95 12.27 -5.92
CA PHE A 79 12.45 11.73 -7.18
C PHE A 79 13.50 10.82 -7.84
N THR A 80 14.74 11.26 -8.00
CA THR A 80 15.78 10.48 -8.68
C THR A 80 16.15 9.21 -7.94
N MET A 81 16.17 9.23 -6.60
CA MET A 81 16.46 8.05 -5.78
C MET A 81 15.40 6.96 -5.90
N THR A 82 14.15 7.33 -6.09
CA THR A 82 13.02 6.38 -6.02
C THR A 82 12.42 6.07 -7.39
N SER A 83 12.68 6.89 -8.41
CA SER A 83 12.13 6.69 -9.76
C SER A 83 12.50 5.34 -10.36
N ILE A 84 13.77 4.93 -10.23
CA ILE A 84 14.24 3.65 -10.77
C ILE A 84 13.56 2.45 -10.11
N PRO A 85 13.58 2.28 -8.77
CA PRO A 85 12.92 1.14 -8.13
C PRO A 85 11.39 1.16 -8.30
N VAL A 86 10.75 2.34 -8.35
CA VAL A 86 9.31 2.46 -8.62
C VAL A 86 9.00 2.02 -10.05
N PHE A 87 9.78 2.49 -11.04
CA PHE A 87 9.59 2.10 -12.44
C PHE A 87 9.75 0.59 -12.65
N ILE A 88 10.81 0.00 -12.07
CA ILE A 88 11.03 -1.45 -12.11
C ILE A 88 9.88 -2.20 -11.44
N GLY A 89 9.41 -1.72 -10.28
CA GLY A 89 8.30 -2.33 -9.55
C GLY A 89 6.99 -2.32 -10.34
N ILE A 90 6.63 -1.17 -10.94
CA ILE A 90 5.44 -1.03 -11.79
C ILE A 90 5.55 -1.93 -13.03
N LEU A 91 6.69 -1.89 -13.72
CA LEU A 91 6.92 -2.71 -14.91
C LEU A 91 6.82 -4.21 -14.58
N SER A 92 7.43 -4.64 -13.47
CA SER A 92 7.33 -6.01 -12.99
C SER A 92 5.87 -6.40 -12.68
N ALA A 93 5.09 -5.51 -12.03
CA ALA A 93 3.68 -5.79 -11.74
C ALA A 93 2.86 -6.02 -13.04
N PHE A 94 3.15 -5.28 -14.11
CA PHE A 94 2.51 -5.49 -15.41
C PHE A 94 2.86 -6.83 -16.03
N PHE A 95 4.11 -7.28 -15.92
CA PHE A 95 4.51 -8.61 -16.41
C PHE A 95 3.78 -9.74 -15.68
N PHE A 96 3.51 -9.58 -14.37
CA PHE A 96 2.78 -10.56 -13.56
C PHE A 96 1.25 -10.42 -13.62
N SER A 97 0.70 -9.57 -14.46
CA SER A 97 -0.75 -9.33 -14.56
C SER A 97 -1.55 -10.59 -14.94
N LYS A 98 -0.99 -11.48 -15.77
CA LYS A 98 -1.63 -12.74 -16.16
C LYS A 98 -1.74 -13.71 -14.98
N GLU A 99 -0.68 -13.87 -14.24
CA GLU A 99 -0.61 -14.71 -13.05
C GLU A 99 -1.53 -14.19 -11.96
N LEU A 100 -1.62 -12.86 -11.80
CA LEU A 100 -2.55 -12.22 -10.86
C LEU A 100 -4.01 -12.46 -11.27
N ASN A 101 -4.34 -12.47 -12.57
CA ASN A 101 -5.67 -12.84 -13.04
C ASN A 101 -6.03 -14.28 -12.69
N ILE A 102 -5.09 -15.22 -12.87
CA ILE A 102 -5.31 -16.62 -12.50
C ILE A 102 -5.47 -16.76 -10.99
N LEU A 103 -4.66 -16.05 -10.20
CA LEU A 103 -4.76 -16.05 -8.74
C LEU A 103 -6.11 -15.52 -8.24
N ASN A 104 -6.71 -14.59 -8.97
CA ASN A 104 -8.03 -14.03 -8.63
C ASN A 104 -9.19 -15.03 -8.81
N LEU A 105 -8.97 -16.15 -9.52
CA LEU A 105 -9.96 -17.24 -9.66
C LEU A 105 -10.03 -18.14 -8.42
N GLY A 106 -9.09 -17.97 -7.47
CA GLY A 106 -8.95 -18.75 -6.26
C GLY A 106 -7.80 -19.77 -6.34
N ASP A 107 -7.32 -20.16 -5.16
CA ASP A 107 -6.10 -20.96 -5.01
C ASP A 107 -6.22 -22.35 -5.68
N GLU A 108 -7.37 -23.01 -5.56
CA GLU A 108 -7.60 -24.35 -6.13
C GLU A 108 -7.57 -24.35 -7.66
N LEU A 109 -8.27 -23.37 -8.27
CA LEU A 109 -8.26 -23.23 -9.72
C LEU A 109 -6.90 -22.79 -10.25
N ALA A 110 -6.20 -21.92 -9.53
CA ALA A 110 -4.86 -21.49 -9.91
C ALA A 110 -3.86 -22.66 -9.94
N ILE A 111 -3.94 -23.58 -8.98
CA ILE A 111 -3.11 -24.81 -8.96
C ILE A 111 -3.45 -25.72 -10.13
N SER A 112 -4.74 -25.95 -10.41
CA SER A 112 -5.18 -26.81 -11.51
C SER A 112 -4.74 -26.29 -12.88
N LEU A 113 -4.59 -24.96 -13.01
CA LEU A 113 -4.05 -24.28 -14.19
C LEU A 113 -2.50 -24.27 -14.24
N GLY A 114 -1.83 -24.95 -13.29
CA GLY A 114 -0.38 -25.09 -13.25
C GLY A 114 0.37 -23.89 -12.64
N LEU A 115 -0.33 -22.97 -11.96
CA LEU A 115 0.32 -21.83 -11.32
C LEU A 115 1.11 -22.26 -10.08
N ASN A 116 2.36 -21.84 -9.98
CA ASN A 116 3.13 -21.99 -8.75
C ASN A 116 2.74 -20.92 -7.72
N LEU A 117 1.68 -21.21 -6.93
CA LEU A 117 1.12 -20.27 -5.96
C LEU A 117 2.19 -19.67 -5.03
N LYS A 118 3.08 -20.50 -4.50
CA LYS A 118 4.14 -20.08 -3.57
C LYS A 118 5.04 -19.02 -4.21
N LYS A 119 5.44 -19.24 -5.46
CA LYS A 119 6.30 -18.28 -6.19
C LYS A 119 5.56 -16.96 -6.42
N ILE A 120 4.31 -17.02 -6.88
CA ILE A 120 3.53 -15.81 -7.18
C ILE A 120 3.19 -15.04 -5.91
N GLN A 121 2.81 -15.71 -4.81
CA GLN A 121 2.58 -15.04 -3.52
C GLN A 121 3.83 -14.31 -3.03
N ILE A 122 5.01 -14.95 -3.07
CA ILE A 122 6.27 -14.32 -2.66
C ILE A 122 6.58 -13.10 -3.53
N VAL A 123 6.49 -13.24 -4.85
CA VAL A 123 6.78 -12.15 -5.79
C VAL A 123 5.82 -10.98 -5.57
N SER A 124 4.51 -11.24 -5.43
CA SER A 124 3.51 -10.20 -5.19
C SER A 124 3.75 -9.46 -3.87
N ILE A 125 4.09 -10.18 -2.79
CA ILE A 125 4.41 -9.58 -1.49
C ILE A 125 5.68 -8.72 -1.60
N LEU A 126 6.73 -9.20 -2.26
CA LEU A 126 7.97 -8.44 -2.41
C LEU A 126 7.79 -7.20 -3.28
N LEU A 127 7.04 -7.29 -4.38
CA LEU A 127 6.73 -6.15 -5.25
C LEU A 127 5.89 -5.10 -4.52
N SER A 128 4.86 -5.52 -3.81
CA SER A 128 4.03 -4.59 -3.04
C SER A 128 4.82 -3.93 -1.91
N ALA A 129 5.69 -4.68 -1.21
CA ALA A 129 6.57 -4.13 -0.19
C ALA A 129 7.57 -3.11 -0.74
N LEU A 130 8.19 -3.41 -1.90
CA LEU A 130 9.13 -2.51 -2.56
C LEU A 130 8.43 -1.19 -2.96
N LEU A 131 7.28 -1.27 -3.61
CA LEU A 131 6.52 -0.10 -4.04
C LEU A 131 6.03 0.73 -2.85
N ALA A 132 5.50 0.07 -1.80
CA ALA A 132 5.08 0.72 -0.57
C ALA A 132 6.25 1.40 0.16
N ALA A 133 7.41 0.74 0.24
CA ALA A 133 8.61 1.29 0.85
C ALA A 133 9.08 2.56 0.12
N CYS A 134 9.09 2.55 -1.22
CA CYS A 134 9.40 3.73 -2.03
C CYS A 134 8.40 4.86 -1.78
N ALA A 135 7.11 4.58 -1.79
CA ALA A 135 6.07 5.56 -1.56
C ALA A 135 6.18 6.21 -0.17
N VAL A 136 6.31 5.39 0.89
CA VAL A 136 6.44 5.87 2.26
C VAL A 136 7.73 6.67 2.48
N SER A 137 8.84 6.28 1.84
CA SER A 137 10.12 7.00 2.00
C SER A 137 10.08 8.41 1.41
N ILE A 138 9.22 8.69 0.43
CA ILE A 138 9.03 10.01 -0.16
C ILE A 138 7.93 10.79 0.57
N ALA A 139 6.76 10.19 0.64
CA ALA A 139 5.53 10.90 0.98
C ALA A 139 5.06 10.66 2.43
N GLY A 140 5.74 9.78 3.21
CA GLY A 140 5.21 9.34 4.50
C GLY A 140 3.99 8.44 4.33
N ILE A 141 3.17 8.31 5.38
CA ILE A 141 2.01 7.41 5.39
C ILE A 141 0.81 8.10 4.76
N ILE A 142 0.42 7.71 3.55
CA ILE A 142 -0.81 8.16 2.89
C ILE A 142 -1.83 7.03 2.92
N SER A 143 -2.93 7.26 3.62
CA SER A 143 -3.97 6.25 3.83
C SER A 143 -5.02 6.25 2.71
N PHE A 144 -5.78 5.16 2.59
CA PHE A 144 -6.92 4.96 1.70
C PHE A 144 -6.64 4.88 0.21
N VAL A 145 -5.59 5.49 -0.34
CA VAL A 145 -5.29 5.49 -1.78
C VAL A 145 -5.22 4.05 -2.32
N GLY A 146 -4.44 3.20 -1.66
CA GLY A 146 -4.27 1.80 -2.06
C GLY A 146 -5.52 0.92 -1.96
N LEU A 147 -6.51 1.33 -1.16
CA LEU A 147 -7.80 0.63 -1.07
C LEU A 147 -8.80 1.13 -2.10
N ILE A 148 -8.90 2.43 -2.29
CA ILE A 148 -9.95 3.05 -3.09
C ILE A 148 -9.64 2.97 -4.57
N ILE A 149 -8.43 3.37 -4.96
CA ILE A 149 -8.07 3.52 -6.37
C ILE A 149 -8.16 2.19 -7.13
N PRO A 150 -7.62 1.05 -6.65
CA PRO A 150 -7.77 -0.22 -7.35
C PRO A 150 -9.24 -0.68 -7.45
N ASN A 151 -10.05 -0.41 -6.43
CA ASN A 151 -11.46 -0.76 -6.44
C ASN A 151 -12.26 0.09 -7.45
N ILE A 152 -11.98 1.40 -7.52
CA ILE A 152 -12.57 2.27 -8.56
C ILE A 152 -12.12 1.82 -9.95
N ALA A 153 -10.84 1.52 -10.15
CA ALA A 153 -10.32 1.04 -11.42
C ALA A 153 -11.03 -0.24 -11.88
N LYS A 154 -11.23 -1.21 -10.98
CA LYS A 154 -11.96 -2.44 -11.27
C LYS A 154 -13.43 -2.19 -11.60
N LEU A 155 -14.09 -1.25 -10.95
CA LEU A 155 -15.48 -0.88 -11.26
C LEU A 155 -15.62 -0.22 -12.63
N MET A 156 -14.62 0.54 -13.07
CA MET A 156 -14.66 1.27 -14.36
C MET A 156 -14.27 0.38 -15.54
N ILE A 157 -13.28 -0.50 -15.37
CA ILE A 157 -12.62 -1.22 -16.48
C ILE A 157 -12.82 -2.74 -16.36
N GLY A 158 -13.22 -3.24 -15.19
CA GLY A 158 -13.38 -4.67 -14.92
C GLY A 158 -12.21 -5.26 -14.12
N ASN A 159 -12.30 -6.57 -13.84
CA ASN A 159 -11.41 -7.29 -12.94
C ASN A 159 -10.11 -7.77 -13.60
N ASP A 160 -9.90 -7.51 -14.91
CA ASP A 160 -8.67 -7.93 -15.59
C ASP A 160 -7.51 -7.02 -15.18
N TYR A 161 -6.51 -7.58 -14.50
CA TYR A 161 -5.32 -6.87 -14.03
C TYR A 161 -4.49 -6.25 -15.14
N ARG A 162 -4.60 -6.70 -16.38
CA ARG A 162 -3.89 -6.10 -17.54
C ARG A 162 -4.34 -4.67 -17.79
N TYR A 163 -5.62 -4.37 -17.52
CA TYR A 163 -6.21 -3.05 -17.70
C TYR A 163 -6.38 -2.30 -16.38
N SER A 164 -6.75 -3.01 -15.31
CA SER A 164 -7.00 -2.38 -14.01
C SER A 164 -5.73 -1.89 -13.32
N LEU A 165 -4.56 -2.51 -13.53
CA LEU A 165 -3.28 -2.02 -13.00
C LEU A 165 -2.88 -0.67 -13.62
N PRO A 166 -2.79 -0.50 -14.98
CA PRO A 166 -2.51 0.80 -15.57
C PRO A 166 -3.53 1.86 -15.15
N ALA A 167 -4.82 1.52 -15.15
CA ALA A 167 -5.87 2.43 -14.72
C ALA A 167 -5.67 2.88 -13.27
N SER A 168 -5.29 1.97 -12.37
CA SER A 168 -4.99 2.31 -10.98
C SER A 168 -3.83 3.29 -10.86
N VAL A 169 -2.78 3.15 -11.67
CA VAL A 169 -1.67 4.09 -11.69
C VAL A 169 -2.15 5.49 -12.10
N PHE A 170 -2.88 5.62 -13.22
CA PHE A 170 -3.38 6.91 -13.68
C PHE A 170 -4.38 7.55 -12.70
N LEU A 171 -5.34 6.79 -12.20
CA LEU A 171 -6.30 7.28 -11.21
C LEU A 171 -5.60 7.68 -9.91
N GLY A 172 -4.58 6.94 -9.49
CA GLY A 172 -3.78 7.27 -8.30
C GLY A 172 -3.03 8.60 -8.46
N ILE A 173 -2.43 8.84 -9.62
CA ILE A 173 -1.77 10.13 -9.93
C ILE A 173 -2.78 11.28 -9.86
N ILE A 174 -3.94 11.15 -10.51
CA ILE A 174 -4.97 12.19 -10.51
C ILE A 174 -5.48 12.46 -9.10
N PHE A 175 -5.83 11.40 -8.35
CA PHE A 175 -6.36 11.52 -7.00
C PHE A 175 -5.37 12.18 -6.04
N LEU A 176 -4.10 11.76 -6.06
CA LEU A 176 -3.06 12.35 -5.21
C LEU A 176 -2.75 13.78 -5.60
N SER A 177 -2.71 14.12 -6.89
CA SER A 177 -2.47 15.49 -7.35
C SER A 177 -3.59 16.43 -6.91
N ILE A 178 -4.85 16.02 -7.03
CA ILE A 178 -6.01 16.80 -6.56
C ILE A 178 -5.95 16.94 -5.03
N SER A 179 -5.66 15.87 -4.31
CA SER A 179 -5.56 15.90 -2.85
C SER A 179 -4.43 16.83 -2.36
N ASP A 180 -3.29 16.86 -3.05
CA ASP A 180 -2.17 17.75 -2.73
C ASP A 180 -2.54 19.22 -2.97
N VAL A 181 -3.19 19.55 -4.08
CA VAL A 181 -3.67 20.91 -4.35
C VAL A 181 -4.66 21.36 -3.25
N ILE A 182 -5.63 20.52 -2.89
CA ILE A 182 -6.59 20.83 -1.82
C ILE A 182 -5.86 21.04 -0.50
N ALA A 183 -4.90 20.16 -0.14
CA ALA A 183 -4.14 20.24 1.10
C ALA A 183 -3.36 21.57 1.25
N ARG A 184 -2.87 22.12 0.13
CA ARG A 184 -2.12 23.39 0.10
C ARG A 184 -3.01 24.63 0.17
N VAL A 185 -4.23 24.55 -0.35
CA VAL A 185 -5.10 25.73 -0.52
C VAL A 185 -6.05 25.91 0.66
N ILE A 186 -6.53 24.81 1.28
CA ILE A 186 -7.66 24.86 2.22
C ILE A 186 -7.40 25.66 3.49
N ILE A 187 -6.15 25.74 3.98
CA ILE A 187 -5.75 26.51 5.19
C ILE A 187 -4.57 27.43 4.89
N ALA A 188 -4.41 27.88 3.64
CA ALA A 188 -3.30 28.78 3.30
C ALA A 188 -3.21 29.99 4.27
N PRO A 189 -2.00 30.40 4.76
CA PRO A 189 -0.68 29.98 4.32
C PRO A 189 -0.13 28.70 4.99
N ALA A 190 -0.85 28.05 5.91
CA ALA A 190 -0.45 26.78 6.49
C ALA A 190 -0.72 25.63 5.51
N GLU A 191 0.14 24.61 5.51
CA GLU A 191 -0.02 23.41 4.68
C GLU A 191 -0.54 22.24 5.52
N LEU A 192 -1.54 21.55 5.01
CA LEU A 192 -2.02 20.29 5.61
C LEU A 192 -1.26 19.10 5.06
N PRO A 193 -1.03 18.06 5.88
CA PRO A 193 -0.62 16.75 5.37
C PRO A 193 -1.63 16.20 4.39
N VAL A 194 -1.17 15.74 3.22
CA VAL A 194 -2.03 15.19 2.14
C VAL A 194 -2.82 13.97 2.63
N GLY A 195 -2.24 13.18 3.55
CA GLY A 195 -2.90 12.01 4.13
C GLY A 195 -4.20 12.32 4.87
N ILE A 196 -4.35 13.52 5.43
CA ILE A 196 -5.61 13.97 6.04
C ILE A 196 -6.69 14.11 4.96
N ILE A 197 -6.36 14.76 3.85
CA ILE A 197 -7.29 14.96 2.73
C ILE A 197 -7.67 13.62 2.09
N THR A 198 -6.67 12.75 1.83
CA THR A 198 -6.95 11.43 1.25
C THR A 198 -7.80 10.56 2.18
N SER A 199 -7.63 10.65 3.49
CA SER A 199 -8.46 9.94 4.46
C SER A 199 -9.88 10.50 4.52
N PHE A 200 -10.03 11.83 4.51
CA PHE A 200 -11.31 12.51 4.57
C PHE A 200 -12.17 12.26 3.32
N LEU A 201 -11.55 12.27 2.14
CA LEU A 201 -12.22 11.94 0.88
C LEU A 201 -12.40 10.41 0.72
N GLY A 202 -11.42 9.68 1.17
CA GLY A 202 -11.32 8.24 0.95
C GLY A 202 -12.27 7.42 1.80
N ALA A 203 -12.37 7.69 3.08
CA ALA A 203 -13.19 6.86 3.97
C ALA A 203 -14.68 6.82 3.54
N PRO A 204 -15.35 7.95 3.20
CA PRO A 204 -16.72 7.93 2.71
C PRO A 204 -16.89 7.16 1.39
N VAL A 205 -15.94 7.37 0.46
CA VAL A 205 -15.96 6.67 -0.84
C VAL A 205 -15.80 5.16 -0.64
N PHE A 206 -14.91 4.73 0.26
CA PHE A 206 -14.71 3.32 0.55
C PHE A 206 -15.93 2.68 1.20
N ILE A 207 -16.57 3.36 2.16
CA ILE A 207 -17.82 2.91 2.77
C ILE A 207 -18.91 2.74 1.70
N TRP A 208 -19.05 3.74 0.83
CA TRP A 208 -20.02 3.68 -0.28
C TRP A 208 -19.74 2.50 -1.23
N LEU A 209 -18.46 2.25 -1.55
CA LEU A 209 -18.03 1.11 -2.39
C LEU A 209 -18.43 -0.24 -1.77
N ILE A 210 -18.22 -0.42 -0.46
CA ILE A 210 -18.62 -1.63 0.27
C ILE A 210 -20.14 -1.81 0.24
N MET A 211 -20.88 -0.73 0.47
CA MET A 211 -22.34 -0.80 0.48
C MET A 211 -22.93 -1.12 -0.90
N LYS A 212 -22.29 -0.64 -1.97
CA LYS A 212 -22.74 -0.86 -3.36
C LYS A 212 -22.37 -2.25 -3.87
N ASN A 213 -21.19 -2.75 -3.52
CA ASN A 213 -20.74 -4.08 -3.89
C ASN A 213 -21.15 -5.09 -2.81
N LYS A 214 -22.29 -5.75 -2.99
CA LYS A 214 -22.71 -6.90 -2.15
C LYS A 214 -21.83 -8.15 -2.32
N THR A 215 -20.73 -8.08 -3.05
CA THR A 215 -19.87 -9.20 -3.48
C THR A 215 -18.37 -8.95 -3.20
N ILE A 216 -18.04 -8.29 -2.08
CA ILE A 216 -16.65 -8.28 -1.58
C ILE A 216 -16.51 -9.31 -0.47
#